data_3052a5acba818493d2c9c5b3376b2d53
#
_entry.id   3052a5acba818493d2c9c5b3376b2d53
#
_cell.length_a   1.000
_cell.length_b   1.000
_cell.length_c   1.000
_cell.angle_alpha   90.00
_cell.angle_beta   90.00
_cell.angle_gamma   90.00
#
_symmetry.space_group_name_H-M   'P 1'
#
loop_
_entity.id
_entity.type
_entity.pdbx_description
1 polymer ?
#
loop_
_entity_poly.entity_id
_entity_poly.type
_entity_poly.pdbx_seq_one_letter_code
_entity_poly.pdbx_strand_id
1 'polypeptide(L)'
;MQGCANDFGKLIGKVAVLRMAFGCPDAVPALSEWKRLGAMTTKGIDYSMNTINSEADDAKGLVENLVNNMDLTISGEGEFRKSDKDNEIGAWRLSKYIFDEVQAGRQPNLWVRFDFAGENAGTYIQGYMNTTSWSGDFGTNDISTFSGEWKVYDADTVVFEVADSIAATGVEVTPATASLVVGATQQLSGAVQPTDATNKAITWTTSAPSIATVSSTGLVTAVAEGTATITATTADGDFTGTCAVTVTAAP
;
A
#
# COMPACT_ATOMS: atom_id res chain seq x y z
N MET A 1 -22.56 0.16 -26.33
CA MET A 1 -21.50 0.81 -25.57
C MET A 1 -21.46 0.12 -24.21
N GLN A 2 -20.47 -0.72 -24.01
CA GLN A 2 -20.26 -1.41 -22.75
C GLN A 2 -19.60 -0.40 -21.83
N GLY A 3 -20.32 0.05 -20.79
CA GLY A 3 -19.74 0.92 -19.79
C GLY A 3 -18.63 0.16 -19.08
N CYS A 4 -17.42 0.70 -19.08
CA CYS A 4 -16.36 0.21 -18.21
C CYS A 4 -16.87 0.29 -16.77
N ALA A 5 -16.87 -0.81 -16.06
CA ALA A 5 -17.05 -0.81 -14.62
C ALA A 5 -15.79 -0.17 -14.01
N ASN A 6 -15.82 1.15 -13.89
CA ASN A 6 -14.73 1.92 -13.30
C ASN A 6 -14.99 2.05 -11.81
N ASP A 7 -14.78 0.99 -11.06
CA ASP A 7 -14.59 1.13 -9.63
C ASP A 7 -13.09 1.31 -9.34
N PHE A 8 -12.55 2.41 -9.83
CA PHE A 8 -11.26 2.92 -9.36
C PHE A 8 -11.50 3.57 -7.99
N GLY A 9 -11.62 2.72 -6.96
CA GLY A 9 -11.82 3.17 -5.59
C GLY A 9 -10.81 4.27 -5.22
N LYS A 10 -11.26 5.28 -4.46
CA LYS A 10 -10.36 6.33 -3.97
C LYS A 10 -9.40 5.73 -2.95
N LEU A 11 -8.10 5.98 -3.12
CA LEU A 11 -7.10 5.61 -2.12
C LEU A 11 -7.35 6.35 -0.81
N ILE A 12 -7.43 5.62 0.29
CA ILE A 12 -7.49 6.20 1.63
C ILE A 12 -6.05 6.47 2.08
N GLY A 13 -5.74 7.66 2.61
CA GLY A 13 -4.39 8.10 2.97
C GLY A 13 -3.59 7.20 3.93
N LYS A 14 -4.23 6.19 4.55
CA LYS A 14 -3.56 5.15 5.36
C LYS A 14 -2.76 4.13 4.55
N VAL A 15 -2.96 4.09 3.23
CA VAL A 15 -2.27 3.13 2.33
C VAL A 15 -0.89 3.58 1.87
N ALA A 16 -0.36 4.69 2.37
CA ALA A 16 0.99 5.14 2.06
C ALA A 16 1.92 5.09 3.28
N VAL A 17 3.16 4.68 3.07
CA VAL A 17 4.19 4.61 4.10
C VAL A 17 5.43 5.34 3.62
N LEU A 18 5.85 6.36 4.37
CA LEU A 18 7.12 7.05 4.14
C LEU A 18 8.22 6.32 4.91
N ARG A 19 9.24 5.87 4.19
CA ARG A 19 10.42 5.19 4.74
C ARG A 19 11.67 5.96 4.41
N MET A 20 12.66 5.81 5.24
CA MET A 20 13.97 6.44 5.09
C MET A 20 15.08 5.47 5.43
N ALA A 21 16.25 5.72 4.87
CA ALA A 21 17.48 5.05 5.24
C ALA A 21 18.64 6.04 5.15
N PHE A 22 19.59 5.93 6.09
CA PHE A 22 20.85 6.65 6.01
C PHE A 22 21.82 5.89 5.11
N GLY A 23 22.63 6.59 4.36
CA GLY A 23 23.60 5.96 3.44
C GLY A 23 24.14 6.95 2.42
N CYS A 24 24.92 6.43 1.48
CA CYS A 24 25.47 7.17 0.35
C CYS A 24 24.69 6.88 -0.92
N PRO A 25 24.71 7.75 -1.95
CA PRO A 25 23.97 7.55 -3.19
C PRO A 25 24.45 6.32 -4.00
N ASP A 26 25.70 5.92 -3.82
CA ASP A 26 26.32 4.80 -4.57
C ASP A 26 25.77 3.41 -4.23
N ALA A 27 24.98 3.30 -3.15
CA ALA A 27 24.45 2.02 -2.69
C ALA A 27 23.00 2.16 -2.24
N VAL A 28 22.07 1.55 -2.99
CA VAL A 28 20.67 1.46 -2.58
C VAL A 28 20.57 0.63 -1.30
N PRO A 29 19.89 1.14 -0.25
CA PRO A 29 19.74 0.41 1.00
C PRO A 29 19.06 -0.95 0.82
N ALA A 30 19.51 -1.96 1.57
CA ALA A 30 18.81 -3.24 1.63
C ALA A 30 17.42 -3.07 2.25
N LEU A 31 16.46 -3.97 1.93
CA LEU A 31 15.08 -3.84 2.40
C LEU A 31 14.94 -3.74 3.92
N SER A 32 15.86 -4.34 4.69
CA SER A 32 15.89 -4.29 6.17
C SER A 32 16.33 -2.94 6.73
N GLU A 33 16.98 -2.10 5.92
CA GLU A 33 17.50 -0.79 6.33
C GLU A 33 16.45 0.31 6.19
N TRP A 34 15.43 0.08 5.36
CA TRP A 34 14.33 1.01 5.20
C TRP A 34 13.42 1.04 6.43
N LYS A 35 13.46 2.13 7.16
CA LYS A 35 12.67 2.32 8.38
C LYS A 35 11.60 3.38 8.16
N ARG A 36 10.44 3.18 8.76
CA ARG A 36 9.36 4.17 8.72
C ARG A 36 9.79 5.48 9.39
N LEU A 37 9.36 6.60 8.82
CA LEU A 37 9.48 7.89 9.51
C LEU A 37 8.37 7.99 10.57
N GLY A 38 8.73 7.95 11.81
CA GLY A 38 7.94 8.26 13.00
C GLY A 38 6.43 8.08 12.97
N ALA A 39 5.73 8.92 13.72
CA ALA A 39 4.26 8.96 13.77
C ALA A 39 3.72 9.94 12.73
N MET A 40 3.63 9.51 11.49
CA MET A 40 3.15 10.35 10.38
C MET A 40 1.63 10.54 10.41
N THR A 41 1.18 11.78 10.20
CA THR A 41 -0.22 12.17 10.03
C THR A 41 -0.56 12.44 8.57
N THR A 42 0.33 13.12 7.85
CA THR A 42 0.21 13.42 6.42
C THR A 42 1.45 13.00 5.66
N LYS A 43 1.28 12.69 4.38
CA LYS A 43 2.34 12.36 3.44
C LYS A 43 1.93 12.82 2.05
N GLY A 44 2.84 13.45 1.34
CA GLY A 44 2.59 13.99 0.00
C GLY A 44 3.72 13.69 -0.96
N ILE A 45 3.36 13.60 -2.23
CA ILE A 45 4.27 13.64 -3.37
C ILE A 45 3.79 14.75 -4.27
N ASP A 46 4.69 15.61 -4.69
CA ASP A 46 4.42 16.67 -5.64
C ASP A 46 5.37 16.57 -6.83
N TYR A 47 4.80 16.74 -8.02
CA TYR A 47 5.49 16.75 -9.30
C TYR A 47 5.30 18.12 -9.94
N SER A 48 6.24 19.03 -9.71
CA SER A 48 6.21 20.37 -10.33
C SER A 48 6.88 20.33 -11.69
N MET A 49 6.11 20.63 -12.74
CA MET A 49 6.59 20.67 -14.11
C MET A 49 7.09 22.08 -14.45
N ASN A 50 8.36 22.18 -14.84
CA ASN A 50 8.91 23.42 -15.39
C ASN A 50 8.73 23.39 -16.90
N THR A 51 8.02 24.40 -17.43
CA THR A 51 7.71 24.52 -18.86
C THR A 51 8.48 25.65 -19.51
N ILE A 52 8.83 25.45 -20.77
CA ILE A 52 9.28 26.49 -21.67
C ILE A 52 8.22 26.71 -22.77
N ASN A 53 8.05 27.93 -23.17
CA ASN A 53 7.12 28.28 -24.22
C ASN A 53 7.88 28.35 -25.55
N SER A 54 7.29 27.79 -26.60
CA SER A 54 7.73 28.01 -27.98
C SER A 54 6.77 28.97 -28.65
N GLU A 55 7.32 30.02 -29.21
CA GLU A 55 6.60 31.04 -29.99
C GLU A 55 7.04 30.96 -31.47
N ALA A 56 7.28 29.77 -31.99
CA ALA A 56 7.69 29.57 -33.36
C ALA A 56 6.58 30.00 -34.34
N ASP A 57 6.95 30.63 -35.47
CA ASP A 57 6.02 31.12 -36.49
C ASP A 57 5.11 30.05 -37.11
N ASP A 58 5.50 28.77 -36.98
CA ASP A 58 4.74 27.60 -37.45
C ASP A 58 3.64 27.14 -36.49
N ALA A 59 3.60 27.66 -35.27
CA ALA A 59 2.62 27.33 -34.22
C ALA A 59 1.22 27.94 -34.48
N LYS A 60 0.95 28.51 -35.66
CA LYS A 60 -0.35 29.10 -36.04
C LYS A 60 -0.91 30.10 -35.03
N GLY A 61 -0.03 30.82 -34.33
CA GLY A 61 -0.41 31.79 -33.32
C GLY A 61 -0.82 31.20 -31.97
N LEU A 62 -0.57 29.89 -31.75
CA LEU A 62 -0.75 29.23 -30.46
C LEU A 62 0.60 29.09 -29.75
N VAL A 63 0.61 29.34 -28.44
CA VAL A 63 1.80 29.11 -27.61
C VAL A 63 1.89 27.64 -27.26
N GLU A 64 2.99 26.99 -27.63
CA GLU A 64 3.27 25.62 -27.25
C GLU A 64 4.06 25.61 -25.94
N ASN A 65 3.53 24.87 -24.97
CA ASN A 65 4.17 24.67 -23.67
C ASN A 65 4.86 23.30 -23.65
N LEU A 66 6.18 23.29 -23.57
CA LEU A 66 6.99 22.08 -23.48
C LEU A 66 7.51 21.91 -22.06
N VAL A 67 7.37 20.71 -21.50
CA VAL A 67 7.96 20.38 -20.21
C VAL A 67 9.47 20.24 -20.38
N ASN A 68 10.23 21.09 -19.70
CA ASN A 68 11.69 21.07 -19.72
C ASN A 68 12.27 20.11 -18.69
N ASN A 69 11.78 20.19 -17.45
CA ASN A 69 12.15 19.28 -16.37
C ASN A 69 11.01 19.16 -15.36
N MET A 70 11.16 18.21 -14.43
CA MET A 70 10.23 17.96 -13.35
C MET A 70 10.99 18.04 -12.02
N ASP A 71 10.41 18.75 -11.05
CA ASP A 71 10.87 18.77 -9.67
C ASP A 71 10.01 17.81 -8.84
N LEU A 72 10.62 16.77 -8.29
CA LEU A 72 9.97 15.81 -7.42
C LEU A 72 10.21 16.21 -5.97
N THR A 73 9.13 16.44 -5.24
CA THR A 73 9.14 16.73 -3.82
C THR A 73 8.34 15.68 -3.06
N ILE A 74 8.94 15.08 -2.04
CA ILE A 74 8.24 14.27 -1.05
C ILE A 74 8.11 15.10 0.22
N SER A 75 6.91 15.14 0.80
CA SER A 75 6.62 15.87 2.02
C SER A 75 5.94 14.99 3.06
N GLY A 76 6.05 15.40 4.31
CA GLY A 76 5.37 14.69 5.37
C GLY A 76 5.29 15.46 6.67
N GLU A 77 4.20 15.24 7.39
CA GLU A 77 3.97 15.78 8.72
C GLU A 77 3.68 14.65 9.70
N GLY A 78 3.96 14.89 10.96
CA GLY A 78 3.74 13.89 12.00
C GLY A 78 3.86 14.47 13.40
N GLU A 79 3.84 13.57 14.38
CA GLU A 79 3.90 13.93 15.78
C GLU A 79 5.23 13.50 16.41
N PHE A 80 5.79 14.37 17.26
CA PHE A 80 6.92 14.00 18.10
C PHE A 80 6.45 13.02 19.18
N ARG A 81 7.22 11.97 19.39
CA ARG A 81 7.09 11.08 20.55
C ARG A 81 8.08 11.47 21.63
N LYS A 82 7.84 11.04 22.87
CA LYS A 82 8.81 11.21 23.97
C LYS A 82 10.18 10.62 23.62
N SER A 83 10.19 9.51 22.91
CA SER A 83 11.38 8.84 22.37
C SER A 83 11.06 8.15 21.07
N ASP A 84 12.04 8.07 20.18
CA ASP A 84 11.93 7.31 18.93
C ASP A 84 11.91 5.80 19.23
N LYS A 85 11.17 5.04 18.44
CA LYS A 85 11.20 3.57 18.51
C LYS A 85 12.43 3.02 17.79
N ASP A 86 12.90 1.84 18.20
CA ASP A 86 14.12 1.23 17.63
C ASP A 86 13.94 0.80 16.16
N ASN A 87 12.70 0.47 15.77
CA ASN A 87 12.37 0.00 14.42
C ASN A 87 11.93 1.11 13.45
N GLU A 88 12.09 2.37 13.82
CA GLU A 88 11.75 3.53 12.99
C GLU A 88 12.89 4.58 12.99
N ILE A 89 12.91 5.45 11.98
CA ILE A 89 13.62 6.73 12.06
C ILE A 89 12.62 7.71 12.66
N GLY A 90 12.78 8.02 13.95
CA GLY A 90 11.90 8.97 14.61
C GLY A 90 12.30 10.41 14.36
N ALA A 91 11.43 11.34 14.73
CA ALA A 91 11.64 12.77 14.51
C ALA A 91 12.91 13.30 15.24
N TRP A 92 13.23 12.79 16.44
CA TRP A 92 14.43 13.20 17.18
C TRP A 92 15.71 12.75 16.49
N ARG A 93 15.76 11.50 16.02
CA ARG A 93 16.93 10.94 15.32
C ARG A 93 17.17 11.68 14.01
N LEU A 94 16.10 11.98 13.27
CA LEU A 94 16.20 12.73 12.03
C LEU A 94 16.62 14.19 12.29
N SER A 95 16.05 14.86 13.29
CA SER A 95 16.48 16.21 13.69
C SER A 95 17.96 16.27 14.03
N LYS A 96 18.43 15.30 14.82
CA LYS A 96 19.85 15.23 15.17
C LYS A 96 20.74 15.01 13.94
N TYR A 97 20.36 14.10 13.06
CA TYR A 97 21.09 13.84 11.82
C TYR A 97 21.21 15.12 10.96
N ILE A 98 20.10 15.80 10.72
CA ILE A 98 20.08 17.05 9.94
C ILE A 98 21.01 18.10 10.58
N PHE A 99 20.92 18.27 11.90
CA PHE A 99 21.76 19.22 12.61
C PHE A 99 23.24 18.88 12.47
N ASP A 100 23.62 17.62 12.68
CA ASP A 100 25.01 17.16 12.61
C ASP A 100 25.61 17.34 11.20
N GLU A 101 24.84 17.03 10.15
CA GLU A 101 25.29 17.17 8.76
C GLU A 101 25.54 18.66 8.42
N VAL A 102 24.60 19.53 8.77
CA VAL A 102 24.74 20.97 8.52
C VAL A 102 25.92 21.57 9.31
N GLN A 103 26.11 21.18 10.58
CA GLN A 103 27.25 21.62 11.38
C GLN A 103 28.60 21.16 10.81
N ALA A 104 28.61 20.01 10.15
CA ALA A 104 29.78 19.48 9.46
C ALA A 104 30.00 20.09 8.06
N GLY A 105 29.17 21.03 7.64
CA GLY A 105 29.23 21.65 6.31
C GLY A 105 28.77 20.71 5.17
N ARG A 106 28.01 19.67 5.48
CA ARG A 106 27.45 18.72 4.51
C ARG A 106 25.96 18.95 4.30
N GLN A 107 25.44 18.43 3.20
CA GLN A 107 23.99 18.42 2.94
C GLN A 107 23.34 17.28 3.73
N PRO A 108 22.16 17.50 4.36
CA PRO A 108 21.44 16.47 5.09
C PRO A 108 20.68 15.53 4.13
N ASN A 109 21.45 14.80 3.32
CA ASN A 109 20.95 13.88 2.31
C ASN A 109 20.70 12.51 2.90
N LEU A 110 19.61 11.87 2.45
CA LEU A 110 19.28 10.50 2.85
C LEU A 110 18.43 9.83 1.76
N TRP A 111 18.32 8.52 1.85
CA TRP A 111 17.39 7.78 1.03
C TRP A 111 15.97 7.97 1.54
N VAL A 112 15.06 8.35 0.64
CA VAL A 112 13.64 8.52 0.92
C VAL A 112 12.85 7.58 0.01
N ARG A 113 11.87 6.88 0.56
CA ARG A 113 11.00 5.97 -0.16
C ARG A 113 9.56 6.14 0.28
N PHE A 114 8.71 6.33 -0.69
CA PHE A 114 7.27 6.43 -0.52
C PHE A 114 6.64 5.14 -1.06
N ASP A 115 6.19 4.27 -0.18
CA ASP A 115 5.54 3.02 -0.55
C ASP A 115 4.03 3.18 -0.54
N PHE A 116 3.39 2.62 -1.55
CA PHE A 116 1.95 2.41 -1.55
C PHE A 116 1.63 1.03 -0.95
N ALA A 117 0.47 0.92 -0.29
CA ALA A 117 0.02 -0.32 0.34
C ALA A 117 -1.37 -0.71 -0.19
N GLY A 118 -1.91 -1.85 0.27
CA GLY A 118 -3.18 -2.37 -0.21
C GLY A 118 -3.04 -2.94 -1.63
N GLU A 119 -3.96 -2.63 -2.51
CA GLU A 119 -3.98 -3.12 -3.89
C GLU A 119 -2.78 -2.64 -4.73
N ASN A 120 -2.15 -1.53 -4.32
CA ASN A 120 -0.94 -1.01 -4.94
C ASN A 120 0.33 -1.43 -4.18
N ALA A 121 0.27 -2.49 -3.36
CA ALA A 121 1.44 -3.00 -2.65
C ALA A 121 2.52 -3.42 -3.65
N GLY A 122 3.75 -2.92 -3.41
CA GLY A 122 4.86 -3.09 -4.35
C GLY A 122 5.11 -1.87 -5.25
N THR A 123 4.12 -0.97 -5.41
CA THR A 123 4.34 0.33 -6.03
C THR A 123 5.07 1.25 -5.06
N TYR A 124 6.14 1.87 -5.52
CA TYR A 124 6.89 2.83 -4.71
C TYR A 124 7.63 3.85 -5.58
N ILE A 125 7.95 4.99 -4.98
CA ILE A 125 8.95 5.91 -5.50
C ILE A 125 10.05 6.07 -4.47
N GLN A 126 11.30 6.02 -4.89
CA GLN A 126 12.46 6.21 -4.03
C GLN A 126 13.54 7.03 -4.72
N GLY A 127 14.42 7.64 -3.92
CA GLY A 127 15.58 8.36 -4.41
C GLY A 127 16.48 8.82 -3.27
N TYR A 128 17.71 9.21 -3.61
CA TYR A 128 18.60 9.89 -2.70
C TYR A 128 18.26 11.38 -2.71
N MET A 129 17.77 11.88 -1.59
CA MET A 129 17.13 13.19 -1.49
C MET A 129 17.80 14.07 -0.46
N ASN A 130 17.79 15.38 -0.71
CA ASN A 130 18.18 16.39 0.24
C ASN A 130 16.98 16.81 1.09
N THR A 131 17.16 16.91 2.40
CA THR A 131 16.18 17.52 3.29
C THR A 131 16.22 19.03 3.11
N THR A 132 15.23 19.57 2.43
CA THR A 132 15.15 21.01 2.10
C THR A 132 14.40 21.83 3.14
N SER A 133 13.53 21.15 3.91
CA SER A 133 12.82 21.74 5.05
C SER A 133 12.66 20.71 6.16
N TRP A 134 12.86 21.15 7.39
CA TRP A 134 12.56 20.38 8.60
C TRP A 134 12.22 21.34 9.73
N SER A 135 11.03 21.20 10.29
CA SER A 135 10.54 22.05 11.38
C SER A 135 9.83 21.23 12.45
N GLY A 136 9.83 21.75 13.66
CA GLY A 136 9.07 21.22 14.80
C GLY A 136 8.28 22.34 15.47
N ASP A 137 7.03 22.04 15.82
CA ASP A 137 6.18 22.92 16.63
C ASP A 137 5.89 22.28 17.98
N PHE A 138 6.20 23.01 19.06
CA PHE A 138 6.09 22.58 20.45
C PHE A 138 5.17 23.52 21.23
N GLY A 139 3.88 23.52 20.85
CA GLY A 139 2.85 24.29 21.55
C GLY A 139 2.69 23.90 23.02
N THR A 140 2.25 24.82 23.85
CA THR A 140 2.11 24.60 25.31
C THR A 140 0.93 23.71 25.68
N ASN A 141 -0.09 23.61 24.83
CA ASN A 141 -1.34 22.89 25.10
C ASN A 141 -1.70 21.87 24.00
N ASP A 142 -0.85 21.70 22.98
CA ASP A 142 -1.10 20.83 21.84
C ASP A 142 -0.06 19.73 21.71
N ILE A 143 -0.36 18.75 20.88
CA ILE A 143 0.59 17.70 20.50
C ILE A 143 1.71 18.34 19.68
N SER A 144 2.96 18.10 20.08
CA SER A 144 4.13 18.57 19.32
C SER A 144 4.20 17.88 17.98
N THR A 145 4.32 18.66 16.91
CA THR A 145 4.32 18.18 15.53
C THR A 145 5.61 18.50 14.80
N PHE A 146 5.90 17.75 13.76
CA PHE A 146 6.98 18.04 12.83
C PHE A 146 6.47 18.08 11.40
N SER A 147 7.18 18.82 10.53
CA SER A 147 7.03 18.75 9.09
C SER A 147 8.38 18.70 8.40
N GLY A 148 8.43 18.06 7.24
CA GLY A 148 9.64 17.94 6.44
C GLY A 148 9.38 17.84 4.96
N GLU A 149 10.35 18.30 4.17
CA GLU A 149 10.35 18.19 2.71
C GLU A 149 11.69 17.63 2.23
N TRP A 150 11.61 16.76 1.24
CA TRP A 150 12.75 16.10 0.61
C TRP A 150 12.65 16.26 -0.90
N LYS A 151 13.72 16.81 -1.48
CA LYS A 151 13.86 17.00 -2.92
C LYS A 151 14.99 16.17 -3.47
N VAL A 152 14.88 15.76 -4.72
CA VAL A 152 15.90 14.97 -5.40
C VAL A 152 17.26 15.64 -5.29
N TYR A 153 18.24 14.91 -4.77
CA TYR A 153 19.65 15.32 -4.75
C TYR A 153 20.41 14.70 -5.92
N ASP A 154 20.14 13.42 -6.19
CA ASP A 154 20.76 12.67 -7.27
C ASP A 154 19.65 12.01 -8.12
N ALA A 155 19.48 12.51 -9.34
CA ALA A 155 18.41 12.07 -10.24
C ALA A 155 18.59 10.62 -10.72
N ASP A 156 19.83 10.14 -10.81
CA ASP A 156 20.13 8.76 -11.25
C ASP A 156 19.67 7.71 -10.21
N THR A 157 19.43 8.15 -8.97
CA THR A 157 18.93 7.28 -7.89
C THR A 157 17.41 7.17 -7.85
N VAL A 158 16.70 8.02 -8.61
CA VAL A 158 15.23 8.06 -8.57
C VAL A 158 14.64 6.90 -9.34
N VAL A 159 13.87 6.08 -8.64
CA VAL A 159 13.14 4.95 -9.20
C VAL A 159 11.67 5.09 -8.86
N PHE A 160 10.81 5.04 -9.87
CA PHE A 160 9.37 4.88 -9.70
C PHE A 160 8.97 3.52 -10.23
N GLU A 161 8.72 2.59 -9.32
CA GLU A 161 8.28 1.23 -9.62
C GLU A 161 6.77 1.14 -9.44
N VAL A 162 6.08 0.67 -10.45
CA VAL A 162 4.65 0.39 -10.39
C VAL A 162 4.47 -1.12 -10.35
N ALA A 163 3.87 -1.62 -9.28
CA ALA A 163 3.54 -3.03 -9.19
C ALA A 163 2.52 -3.38 -10.27
N ASP A 164 2.85 -4.32 -11.13
CA ASP A 164 1.89 -4.89 -12.05
C ASP A 164 0.80 -5.60 -11.24
N SER A 165 -0.45 -5.16 -11.35
CA SER A 165 -1.56 -5.86 -10.74
C SER A 165 -1.90 -7.09 -11.58
N ILE A 166 -1.68 -8.26 -11.02
CA ILE A 166 -2.12 -9.52 -11.62
C ILE A 166 -3.55 -9.78 -11.14
N ALA A 167 -4.51 -9.63 -12.05
CA ALA A 167 -5.91 -9.83 -11.74
C ALA A 167 -6.22 -11.29 -11.38
N ALA A 168 -7.16 -11.50 -10.48
CA ALA A 168 -7.71 -12.83 -10.24
C ALA A 168 -8.44 -13.32 -11.50
N THR A 169 -8.33 -14.62 -11.80
CA THR A 169 -9.03 -15.30 -12.90
C THR A 169 -9.96 -16.39 -12.41
N GLY A 170 -9.93 -16.69 -11.11
CA GLY A 170 -10.77 -17.72 -10.51
C GLY A 170 -10.45 -17.96 -9.04
N VAL A 171 -11.22 -18.82 -8.40
CA VAL A 171 -10.94 -19.38 -7.06
C VAL A 171 -11.27 -20.85 -7.02
N GLU A 172 -10.36 -21.65 -6.50
CA GLU A 172 -10.56 -23.09 -6.29
C GLU A 172 -10.83 -23.36 -4.80
N VAL A 173 -11.90 -24.11 -4.52
CA VAL A 173 -12.28 -24.49 -3.15
C VAL A 173 -11.94 -25.95 -2.90
N THR A 174 -11.21 -26.22 -1.84
CA THR A 174 -10.82 -27.58 -1.44
C THR A 174 -11.23 -27.86 0.00
N PRO A 175 -11.91 -29.00 0.27
CA PRO A 175 -12.46 -29.98 -0.69
C PRO A 175 -13.67 -29.41 -1.45
N ALA A 176 -13.91 -29.92 -2.67
CA ALA A 176 -15.08 -29.56 -3.48
C ALA A 176 -16.39 -30.15 -2.96
N THR A 177 -16.32 -31.20 -2.13
CA THR A 177 -17.46 -31.84 -1.46
C THR A 177 -17.11 -32.19 -0.02
N ALA A 178 -18.07 -32.10 0.89
CA ALA A 178 -17.91 -32.51 2.28
C ALA A 178 -19.17 -33.23 2.77
N SER A 179 -18.99 -34.33 3.55
CA SER A 179 -20.06 -35.03 4.24
C SER A 179 -19.83 -34.92 5.74
N LEU A 180 -20.78 -34.35 6.46
CA LEU A 180 -20.68 -34.05 7.89
C LEU A 180 -21.88 -34.64 8.64
N VAL A 181 -21.69 -35.01 9.88
CA VAL A 181 -22.81 -35.24 10.81
C VAL A 181 -23.16 -33.94 11.52
N VAL A 182 -24.40 -33.80 11.95
CA VAL A 182 -24.84 -32.61 12.71
C VAL A 182 -23.88 -32.33 13.88
N GLY A 183 -23.43 -31.08 13.99
CA GLY A 183 -22.46 -30.61 14.99
C GLY A 183 -20.99 -30.74 14.59
N ALA A 184 -20.67 -31.45 13.51
CA ALA A 184 -19.30 -31.57 12.99
C ALA A 184 -18.87 -30.30 12.22
N THR A 185 -17.55 -30.12 12.12
CA THR A 185 -16.94 -29.00 11.38
C THR A 185 -15.97 -29.48 10.31
N GLN A 186 -15.83 -28.70 9.24
CA GLN A 186 -14.86 -28.91 8.15
C GLN A 186 -14.20 -27.60 7.77
N GLN A 187 -12.88 -27.56 7.78
CA GLN A 187 -12.14 -26.43 7.23
C GLN A 187 -12.09 -26.54 5.70
N LEU A 188 -12.54 -25.48 5.03
CA LEU A 188 -12.34 -25.29 3.59
C LEU A 188 -11.17 -24.34 3.36
N SER A 189 -10.46 -24.56 2.25
CA SER A 189 -9.43 -23.67 1.73
C SER A 189 -9.87 -23.11 0.39
N GLY A 190 -9.77 -21.79 0.20
CA GLY A 190 -9.98 -21.13 -1.10
C GLY A 190 -8.63 -20.64 -1.63
N ALA A 191 -8.27 -21.07 -2.84
CA ALA A 191 -7.06 -20.66 -3.53
C ALA A 191 -7.41 -19.80 -4.74
N VAL A 192 -7.07 -18.50 -4.67
CA VAL A 192 -7.26 -17.58 -5.82
C VAL A 192 -6.26 -17.92 -6.91
N GLN A 193 -6.71 -17.88 -8.15
CA GLN A 193 -5.92 -18.11 -9.34
C GLN A 193 -5.78 -16.80 -10.16
N PRO A 194 -4.60 -16.59 -10.78
CA PRO A 194 -3.37 -17.37 -10.64
C PRO A 194 -2.78 -17.22 -9.23
N THR A 195 -1.85 -18.08 -8.85
CA THR A 195 -1.27 -18.11 -7.48
C THR A 195 -0.50 -16.84 -7.11
N ASP A 196 -0.11 -16.04 -8.08
CA ASP A 196 0.54 -14.74 -7.97
C ASP A 196 -0.44 -13.56 -8.12
N ALA A 197 -1.77 -13.81 -8.16
CA ALA A 197 -2.77 -12.76 -8.15
C ALA A 197 -2.50 -11.74 -7.03
N THR A 198 -2.59 -10.45 -7.36
CA THR A 198 -2.25 -9.35 -6.44
C THR A 198 -3.22 -9.28 -5.26
N ASN A 199 -4.51 -9.44 -5.54
CA ASN A 199 -5.55 -9.50 -4.51
C ASN A 199 -6.06 -10.93 -4.34
N LYS A 200 -5.77 -11.54 -3.20
CA LYS A 200 -6.20 -12.90 -2.83
C LYS A 200 -7.31 -12.93 -1.81
N ALA A 201 -7.94 -11.79 -1.54
CA ALA A 201 -9.04 -11.73 -0.58
C ALA A 201 -10.26 -12.48 -1.12
N ILE A 202 -10.86 -13.31 -0.25
CA ILE A 202 -12.08 -14.07 -0.55
C ILE A 202 -13.12 -13.86 0.55
N THR A 203 -14.38 -13.92 0.17
CA THR A 203 -15.53 -13.94 1.08
C THR A 203 -16.24 -15.27 0.97
N TRP A 204 -16.77 -15.76 2.10
CA TRP A 204 -17.47 -17.03 2.20
C TRP A 204 -18.96 -16.82 2.45
N THR A 205 -19.80 -17.53 1.72
CA THR A 205 -21.25 -17.52 1.90
C THR A 205 -21.80 -18.93 1.85
N THR A 206 -23.02 -19.13 2.39
CA THR A 206 -23.74 -20.39 2.35
C THR A 206 -25.12 -20.21 1.75
N SER A 207 -25.58 -21.16 0.94
CA SER A 207 -26.93 -21.17 0.36
C SER A 207 -28.02 -21.52 1.37
N ALA A 208 -27.68 -22.17 2.49
CA ALA A 208 -28.62 -22.65 3.49
C ALA A 208 -28.03 -22.55 4.91
N PRO A 209 -28.07 -21.36 5.56
CA PRO A 209 -27.50 -21.16 6.90
C PRO A 209 -28.13 -22.04 7.99
N SER A 210 -29.37 -22.50 7.78
CA SER A 210 -30.04 -23.44 8.69
C SER A 210 -29.51 -24.87 8.63
N ILE A 211 -28.81 -25.24 7.54
CA ILE A 211 -28.22 -26.57 7.35
C ILE A 211 -26.73 -26.55 7.65
N ALA A 212 -26.01 -25.58 7.12
CA ALA A 212 -24.57 -25.39 7.38
C ALA A 212 -24.22 -23.91 7.38
N THR A 213 -23.43 -23.47 8.35
CA THR A 213 -22.86 -22.11 8.42
C THR A 213 -21.39 -22.14 8.00
N VAL A 214 -20.86 -20.98 7.60
CA VAL A 214 -19.44 -20.81 7.27
C VAL A 214 -18.89 -19.54 7.92
N SER A 215 -17.71 -19.62 8.49
CA SER A 215 -16.99 -18.46 9.04
C SER A 215 -16.25 -17.67 7.94
N SER A 216 -15.79 -16.46 8.28
CA SER A 216 -14.92 -15.65 7.38
C SER A 216 -13.59 -16.35 7.06
N THR A 217 -13.19 -17.35 7.80
CA THR A 217 -11.97 -18.17 7.56
C THR A 217 -12.23 -19.47 6.81
N GLY A 218 -13.47 -19.72 6.37
CA GLY A 218 -13.83 -20.93 5.64
C GLY A 218 -14.11 -22.16 6.53
N LEU A 219 -14.31 -21.98 7.85
CA LEU A 219 -14.72 -23.08 8.72
C LEU A 219 -16.23 -23.28 8.60
N VAL A 220 -16.62 -24.45 8.06
CA VAL A 220 -18.02 -24.89 7.94
C VAL A 220 -18.44 -25.59 9.21
N THR A 221 -19.66 -25.31 9.70
CA THR A 221 -20.29 -26.01 10.84
C THR A 221 -21.63 -26.57 10.40
N ALA A 222 -21.83 -27.86 10.56
CA ALA A 222 -23.08 -28.56 10.25
C ALA A 222 -24.13 -28.30 11.35
N VAL A 223 -25.31 -27.77 10.96
CA VAL A 223 -26.38 -27.34 11.90
C VAL A 223 -27.55 -28.33 11.90
N ALA A 224 -28.03 -28.73 10.73
CA ALA A 224 -29.16 -29.65 10.57
C ALA A 224 -28.98 -30.53 9.32
N GLU A 225 -29.73 -31.65 9.27
CA GLU A 225 -29.74 -32.51 8.06
C GLU A 225 -30.16 -31.77 6.81
N GLY A 226 -29.51 -32.09 5.69
CA GLY A 226 -29.80 -31.54 4.39
C GLY A 226 -28.54 -31.28 3.57
N THR A 227 -28.68 -30.45 2.56
CA THR A 227 -27.58 -30.06 1.67
C THR A 227 -27.43 -28.54 1.64
N ALA A 228 -26.20 -28.07 1.60
CA ALA A 228 -25.86 -26.65 1.45
C ALA A 228 -24.70 -26.51 0.48
N THR A 229 -24.68 -25.41 -0.27
CA THR A 229 -23.52 -25.02 -1.08
C THR A 229 -22.80 -23.90 -0.38
N ILE A 230 -21.52 -24.10 -0.10
CA ILE A 230 -20.64 -23.04 0.40
C ILE A 230 -19.93 -22.43 -0.80
N THR A 231 -19.97 -21.12 -0.90
CA THR A 231 -19.36 -20.37 -2.00
C THR A 231 -18.26 -19.46 -1.48
N ALA A 232 -17.09 -19.54 -2.09
CA ALA A 232 -16.03 -18.55 -1.97
C ALA A 232 -16.12 -17.58 -3.14
N THR A 233 -16.08 -16.28 -2.89
CA THR A 233 -16.09 -15.24 -3.92
C THR A 233 -14.83 -14.39 -3.78
N THR A 234 -14.09 -14.16 -4.88
CA THR A 234 -12.93 -13.27 -4.87
C THR A 234 -13.34 -11.81 -4.74
N ALA A 235 -12.56 -11.01 -4.04
CA ALA A 235 -12.77 -9.56 -3.95
C ALA A 235 -12.36 -8.83 -5.26
N ASP A 236 -11.59 -9.51 -6.11
CA ASP A 236 -11.18 -9.03 -7.42
C ASP A 236 -11.86 -9.89 -8.48
N GLY A 237 -12.73 -9.27 -9.29
CA GLY A 237 -13.42 -9.89 -10.42
C GLY A 237 -14.61 -10.81 -10.07
N ASP A 238 -15.03 -10.90 -8.78
CA ASP A 238 -16.20 -11.66 -8.32
C ASP A 238 -16.25 -13.13 -8.78
N PHE A 239 -15.09 -13.75 -8.99
CA PHE A 239 -15.02 -15.17 -9.35
C PHE A 239 -15.44 -16.04 -8.18
N THR A 240 -16.18 -17.12 -8.49
CA THR A 240 -16.73 -18.01 -7.48
C THR A 240 -16.21 -19.43 -7.59
N GLY A 241 -15.95 -20.06 -6.43
CA GLY A 241 -15.70 -21.47 -6.27
C GLY A 241 -16.62 -22.06 -5.20
N THR A 242 -17.00 -23.33 -5.32
CA THR A 242 -18.02 -23.90 -4.45
C THR A 242 -17.57 -25.22 -3.80
N CYS A 243 -18.13 -25.49 -2.61
CA CYS A 243 -18.11 -26.80 -1.96
C CYS A 243 -19.55 -27.27 -1.71
N ALA A 244 -19.91 -28.47 -2.17
CA ALA A 244 -21.17 -29.09 -1.84
C ALA A 244 -21.06 -29.82 -0.49
N VAL A 245 -21.89 -29.38 0.47
CA VAL A 245 -21.92 -29.95 1.83
C VAL A 245 -23.18 -30.76 2.01
N THR A 246 -23.04 -32.04 2.41
CA THR A 246 -24.15 -32.90 2.81
C THR A 246 -24.06 -33.14 4.31
N VAL A 247 -25.12 -32.80 5.03
CA VAL A 247 -25.23 -33.03 6.48
C VAL A 247 -26.18 -34.19 6.73
N THR A 248 -25.73 -35.16 7.51
CA THR A 248 -26.53 -36.34 7.94
C THR A 248 -26.82 -36.28 9.44
N ALA A 249 -27.84 -37.01 9.88
CA ALA A 249 -28.15 -37.15 11.31
C ALA A 249 -26.91 -37.61 12.10
N ALA A 250 -26.84 -37.17 13.36
CA ALA A 250 -25.91 -37.78 14.31
C ALA A 250 -26.39 -39.20 14.61
N PRO A 251 -25.49 -40.18 14.77
CA PRO A 251 -25.83 -41.55 15.08
C PRO A 251 -26.50 -41.71 16.45
#